data_89a3ccf82e3732982e30efd1cb5aefac
#
_entry.id   89a3ccf82e3732982e30efd1cb5aefac
#
_cell.length_a   1.000
_cell.length_b   1.000
_cell.length_c   1.000
_cell.angle_alpha   90.00
_cell.angle_beta   90.00
_cell.angle_gamma   90.00
#
_symmetry.space_group_name_H-M   'P 1'
#
loop_
_entity.id
_entity.type
_entity.pdbx_description
1 polymer ?
#
loop_
_entity_poly.entity_id
_entity_poly.type
_entity_poly.pdbx_seq_one_letter_code
_entity_poly.pdbx_strand_id
1 'polypeptide(L)'
;AYSSNGGDSWSPADLPDSGDWTAVAAGNNRFVAIRDASARMAYSLDGINWTRGFVPQNREWIDVIYAKNKFVAIAANSQDYAISEDGITWTEQVFPDVTSGGVGDSTATQWQSITYGKNKFVVLSNADNVIATSPTAGTGSWTVYEDALPVVTDWQSVAYGNNRYVAISRTNSEAAYSFDGETW
;
A
#
# COMPACT_ATOMS: atom_id res chain seq x y z
N ALA A 1 -10.81 14.00 9.33
CA ALA A 1 -10.37 15.10 10.21
C ALA A 1 -9.00 15.60 9.79
N TYR A 2 -8.66 16.86 10.07
CA TYR A 2 -7.36 17.47 9.81
C TYR A 2 -6.86 18.23 11.04
N SER A 3 -5.55 18.40 11.14
CA SER A 3 -4.88 19.22 12.14
C SER A 3 -3.99 20.25 11.46
N SER A 4 -4.00 21.49 11.97
CA SER A 4 -3.14 22.59 11.53
C SER A 4 -2.03 22.94 12.54
N ASN A 5 -1.95 22.22 13.65
CA ASN A 5 -1.04 22.50 14.78
C ASN A 5 -0.23 21.28 15.22
N GLY A 6 0.16 20.42 14.25
CA GLY A 6 1.03 19.27 14.51
C GLY A 6 0.35 18.10 15.22
N GLY A 7 -0.97 18.04 15.22
CA GLY A 7 -1.73 16.95 15.83
C GLY A 7 -2.29 17.27 17.23
N ASP A 8 -2.04 18.46 17.77
CA ASP A 8 -2.51 18.85 19.11
C ASP A 8 -4.04 18.99 19.16
N SER A 9 -4.66 19.40 18.06
CA SER A 9 -6.12 19.42 17.91
C SER A 9 -6.55 19.06 16.49
N TRP A 10 -7.76 18.51 16.37
CA TRP A 10 -8.30 18.02 15.11
C TRP A 10 -9.67 18.62 14.82
N SER A 11 -9.87 19.03 13.58
CA SER A 11 -11.13 19.51 13.06
C SER A 11 -11.72 18.51 12.05
N PRO A 12 -13.07 18.40 11.97
CA PRO A 12 -13.68 17.53 10.98
C PRO A 12 -13.46 18.04 9.56
N ALA A 13 -13.37 17.12 8.61
CA ALA A 13 -13.46 17.39 7.17
C ALA A 13 -14.23 16.24 6.54
N ASP A 14 -15.04 16.54 5.53
CA ASP A 14 -15.88 15.56 4.86
C ASP A 14 -15.21 15.08 3.58
N LEU A 15 -15.24 13.77 3.39
CA LEU A 15 -14.90 13.13 2.12
C LEU A 15 -16.11 13.16 1.18
N PRO A 16 -15.92 13.16 -0.15
CA PRO A 16 -17.00 13.36 -1.12
C PRO A 16 -18.03 12.23 -1.16
N ASP A 17 -17.74 11.09 -0.56
CA ASP A 17 -18.61 9.94 -0.45
C ASP A 17 -18.51 9.30 0.93
N SER A 18 -19.60 8.68 1.39
CA SER A 18 -19.56 7.74 2.51
C SER A 18 -18.95 6.41 2.06
N GLY A 19 -18.23 5.72 2.94
CA GLY A 19 -17.66 4.40 2.66
C GLY A 19 -16.45 4.07 3.53
N ASP A 20 -15.89 2.89 3.31
CA ASP A 20 -14.77 2.37 4.08
C ASP A 20 -13.44 2.89 3.49
N TRP A 21 -13.07 4.07 3.93
CA TRP A 21 -11.79 4.69 3.56
C TRP A 21 -10.65 3.99 4.31
N THR A 22 -9.69 3.46 3.58
CA THR A 22 -8.66 2.56 4.09
C THR A 22 -7.32 3.23 4.32
N ALA A 23 -6.91 4.11 3.42
CA ALA A 23 -5.61 4.76 3.52
C ALA A 23 -5.59 6.17 2.93
N VAL A 24 -4.62 6.95 3.37
CA VAL A 24 -4.34 8.30 2.87
C VAL A 24 -2.84 8.51 2.73
N ALA A 25 -2.42 9.09 1.62
CA ALA A 25 -1.03 9.48 1.37
C ALA A 25 -0.95 10.96 1.00
N ALA A 26 0.22 11.55 1.25
CA ALA A 26 0.51 12.92 0.87
C ALA A 26 1.79 12.98 0.02
N GLY A 27 1.75 13.72 -1.08
CA GLY A 27 2.88 13.96 -1.97
C GLY A 27 2.51 14.83 -3.15
N ASN A 28 3.49 15.38 -3.84
CA ASN A 28 3.26 16.28 -4.98
C ASN A 28 2.22 17.37 -4.70
N ASN A 29 2.30 18.00 -3.53
CA ASN A 29 1.35 19.02 -3.03
C ASN A 29 -0.12 18.53 -3.00
N ARG A 30 -0.35 17.25 -2.78
CA ARG A 30 -1.69 16.67 -2.77
C ARG A 30 -1.82 15.59 -1.71
N PHE A 31 -3.03 15.47 -1.18
CA PHE A 31 -3.48 14.31 -0.43
C PHE A 31 -4.32 13.42 -1.35
N VAL A 32 -4.17 12.13 -1.19
CA VAL A 32 -4.94 11.10 -1.89
C VAL A 32 -5.48 10.14 -0.85
N ALA A 33 -6.78 9.88 -0.87
CA ALA A 33 -7.44 8.89 -0.03
C ALA A 33 -8.08 7.81 -0.92
N ILE A 34 -7.86 6.57 -0.57
CA ILE A 34 -8.44 5.39 -1.24
C ILE A 34 -9.43 4.69 -0.33
N ARG A 35 -10.31 3.90 -0.92
CA ARG A 35 -11.34 3.17 -0.18
C ARG A 35 -11.51 1.74 -0.67
N ASP A 36 -11.96 0.90 0.26
CA ASP A 36 -12.25 -0.50 -0.01
C ASP A 36 -13.44 -0.70 -0.96
N ALA A 37 -13.40 -1.82 -1.70
CA ALA A 37 -14.47 -2.31 -2.59
C ALA A 37 -15.04 -1.23 -3.52
N SER A 38 -14.17 -0.38 -4.08
CA SER A 38 -14.60 0.76 -4.89
C SER A 38 -13.57 1.16 -5.93
N ALA A 39 -14.06 1.64 -7.08
CA ALA A 39 -13.26 2.40 -8.04
C ALA A 39 -13.16 3.89 -7.67
N ARG A 40 -13.76 4.33 -6.56
CA ARG A 40 -13.75 5.74 -6.14
C ARG A 40 -12.59 5.99 -5.18
N MET A 41 -11.98 7.15 -5.34
CA MET A 41 -10.98 7.71 -4.46
C MET A 41 -11.28 9.19 -4.24
N ALA A 42 -10.53 9.85 -3.39
CA ALA A 42 -10.62 11.28 -3.21
C ALA A 42 -9.22 11.91 -3.20
N TYR A 43 -9.13 13.14 -3.66
CA TYR A 43 -7.91 13.93 -3.56
C TYR A 43 -8.19 15.35 -3.05
N SER A 44 -7.19 15.95 -2.43
CA SER A 44 -7.27 17.29 -1.86
C SER A 44 -5.91 18.00 -1.95
N LEU A 45 -5.91 19.32 -2.06
CA LEU A 45 -4.70 20.14 -1.98
C LEU A 45 -4.40 20.62 -0.55
N ASP A 46 -5.40 20.64 0.31
CA ASP A 46 -5.34 21.23 1.65
C ASP A 46 -5.70 20.25 2.78
N GLY A 47 -6.15 19.02 2.44
CA GLY A 47 -6.63 18.03 3.40
C GLY A 47 -8.00 18.34 4.02
N ILE A 48 -8.66 19.42 3.58
CA ILE A 48 -9.94 19.91 4.08
C ILE A 48 -11.01 19.76 3.01
N ASN A 49 -10.73 20.29 1.82
CA ASN A 49 -11.63 20.27 0.68
C ASN A 49 -11.27 19.11 -0.24
N TRP A 50 -12.13 18.09 -0.28
CA TRP A 50 -11.88 16.86 -1.01
C TRP A 50 -12.70 16.77 -2.28
N THR A 51 -12.07 16.37 -3.36
CA THR A 51 -12.70 16.15 -4.67
C THR A 51 -12.72 14.66 -4.97
N ARG A 52 -13.85 14.18 -5.50
CA ARG A 52 -13.98 12.79 -5.96
C ARG A 52 -13.08 12.55 -7.17
N GLY A 53 -12.38 11.43 -7.15
CA GLY A 53 -11.62 10.87 -8.25
C GLY A 53 -11.93 9.38 -8.44
N PHE A 54 -11.19 8.74 -9.34
CA PHE A 54 -11.36 7.34 -9.66
C PHE A 54 -10.01 6.65 -9.80
N VAL A 55 -9.92 5.43 -9.28
CA VAL A 55 -8.89 4.44 -9.60
C VAL A 55 -9.38 3.55 -10.74
N PRO A 56 -8.51 2.84 -11.47
CA PRO A 56 -8.88 2.14 -12.71
C PRO A 56 -9.98 1.10 -12.54
N GLN A 57 -10.02 0.42 -11.40
CA GLN A 57 -10.91 -0.72 -11.18
C GLN A 57 -11.54 -0.68 -9.78
N ASN A 58 -12.68 -1.37 -9.65
CA ASN A 58 -13.26 -1.68 -8.35
C ASN A 58 -12.47 -2.83 -7.72
N ARG A 59 -11.67 -2.53 -6.70
CA ARG A 59 -10.84 -3.46 -5.94
C ARG A 59 -10.94 -3.17 -4.45
N GLU A 60 -10.48 -4.09 -3.63
CA GLU A 60 -10.25 -3.89 -2.20
C GLU A 60 -8.94 -3.10 -2.02
N TRP A 61 -8.97 -1.80 -2.33
CA TRP A 61 -7.81 -0.93 -2.15
C TRP A 61 -7.53 -0.75 -0.66
N ILE A 62 -6.31 -1.10 -0.21
CA ILE A 62 -6.00 -1.21 1.21
C ILE A 62 -4.92 -0.23 1.68
N ASP A 63 -3.94 0.07 0.85
CA ASP A 63 -2.85 0.95 1.24
C ASP A 63 -2.37 1.79 0.06
N VAL A 64 -1.92 3.02 0.34
CA VAL A 64 -1.38 3.95 -0.64
C VAL A 64 -0.23 4.75 -0.05
N ILE A 65 0.85 4.88 -0.80
CA ILE A 65 2.00 5.72 -0.41
C ILE A 65 2.41 6.66 -1.55
N TYR A 66 3.17 7.70 -1.19
CA TYR A 66 3.85 8.54 -2.17
C TYR A 66 5.37 8.42 -2.01
N ALA A 67 6.03 7.99 -3.07
CA ALA A 67 7.49 7.91 -3.15
C ALA A 67 7.94 7.96 -4.60
N LYS A 68 9.19 8.35 -4.85
CA LYS A 68 9.74 8.42 -6.22
C LYS A 68 8.86 9.22 -7.18
N ASN A 69 8.30 10.34 -6.72
CA ASN A 69 7.42 11.23 -7.48
C ASN A 69 6.14 10.55 -8.02
N LYS A 70 5.63 9.54 -7.33
CA LYS A 70 4.36 8.89 -7.67
C LYS A 70 3.64 8.37 -6.44
N PHE A 71 2.34 8.31 -6.55
CA PHE A 71 1.49 7.52 -5.66
C PHE A 71 1.47 6.07 -6.15
N VAL A 72 1.49 5.13 -5.21
CA VAL A 72 1.34 3.71 -5.46
C VAL A 72 0.26 3.20 -4.51
N ALA A 73 -0.83 2.70 -5.06
CA ALA A 73 -1.94 2.08 -4.32
C ALA A 73 -1.94 0.58 -4.57
N ILE A 74 -2.12 -0.22 -3.53
CA ILE A 74 -2.17 -1.68 -3.62
C ILE A 74 -3.56 -2.19 -3.24
N ALA A 75 -3.97 -3.31 -3.83
CA ALA A 75 -5.23 -3.96 -3.55
C ALA A 75 -5.02 -5.31 -2.87
N ALA A 76 -5.87 -5.62 -1.87
CA ALA A 76 -5.96 -6.94 -1.27
C ALA A 76 -6.67 -7.91 -2.22
N ASN A 77 -6.48 -9.21 -2.01
CA ASN A 77 -7.13 -10.28 -2.78
C ASN A 77 -7.01 -10.11 -4.30
N SER A 78 -5.92 -9.49 -4.76
CA SER A 78 -5.68 -9.18 -6.16
C SER A 78 -4.18 -9.03 -6.40
N GLN A 79 -3.74 -9.30 -7.62
CA GLN A 79 -2.40 -8.93 -8.08
C GLN A 79 -2.32 -7.48 -8.54
N ASP A 80 -3.44 -6.74 -8.51
CA ASP A 80 -3.50 -5.40 -9.05
C ASP A 80 -2.92 -4.37 -8.09
N TYR A 81 -2.21 -3.42 -8.65
CA TYR A 81 -1.85 -2.17 -8.02
C TYR A 81 -2.06 -1.03 -9.01
N ALA A 82 -2.08 0.19 -8.55
CA ALA A 82 -2.22 1.36 -9.39
C ALA A 82 -1.17 2.40 -9.08
N ILE A 83 -0.71 3.11 -10.10
CA ILE A 83 0.25 4.21 -9.98
C ILE A 83 -0.34 5.51 -10.53
N SER A 84 0.05 6.62 -9.92
CA SER A 84 -0.31 7.96 -10.37
C SER A 84 0.83 8.95 -10.06
N GLU A 85 1.19 9.79 -11.02
CA GLU A 85 2.17 10.86 -10.79
C GLU A 85 1.52 12.11 -10.21
N ASP A 86 0.25 12.33 -10.53
CA ASP A 86 -0.50 13.52 -10.15
C ASP A 86 -1.54 13.30 -9.03
N GLY A 87 -1.80 12.04 -8.65
CA GLY A 87 -2.82 11.68 -7.66
C GLY A 87 -4.25 11.82 -8.18
N ILE A 88 -4.46 12.02 -9.48
CA ILE A 88 -5.77 12.15 -10.14
C ILE A 88 -5.93 11.10 -11.21
N THR A 89 -4.94 10.98 -12.09
CA THR A 89 -4.92 10.05 -13.21
C THR A 89 -4.13 8.80 -12.80
N TRP A 90 -4.80 7.65 -12.80
CA TRP A 90 -4.24 6.40 -12.34
C TRP A 90 -4.10 5.39 -13.46
N THR A 91 -3.02 4.63 -13.43
CA THR A 91 -2.74 3.53 -14.36
C THR A 91 -2.68 2.23 -13.58
N GLU A 92 -3.46 1.25 -14.01
CA GLU A 92 -3.43 -0.10 -13.45
C GLU A 92 -2.14 -0.82 -13.84
N GLN A 93 -1.66 -1.60 -12.91
CA GLN A 93 -0.48 -2.44 -13.04
C GLN A 93 -0.76 -3.78 -12.37
N VAL A 94 0.08 -4.78 -12.65
CA VAL A 94 -0.06 -6.12 -12.09
C VAL A 94 1.28 -6.56 -11.48
N PHE A 95 1.25 -7.09 -10.27
CA PHE A 95 2.39 -7.75 -9.64
C PHE A 95 2.72 -9.05 -10.40
N PRO A 96 3.98 -9.51 -10.37
CA PRO A 96 4.33 -10.84 -10.88
C PRO A 96 3.56 -11.94 -10.15
N ASP A 97 3.36 -13.05 -10.83
CA ASP A 97 2.76 -14.25 -10.22
C ASP A 97 3.59 -14.74 -9.03
N VAL A 98 2.90 -15.15 -7.98
CA VAL A 98 3.47 -15.86 -6.84
C VAL A 98 3.31 -17.36 -7.10
N THR A 99 4.42 -18.09 -7.11
CA THR A 99 4.44 -19.52 -7.50
C THR A 99 4.32 -20.49 -6.32
N SER A 100 4.46 -20.02 -5.08
CA SER A 100 4.54 -20.85 -3.86
C SER A 100 3.21 -21.23 -3.21
N GLY A 101 2.18 -21.41 -4.01
CA GLY A 101 0.96 -22.09 -3.55
C GLY A 101 0.77 -23.35 -4.37
N GLY A 102 1.25 -24.52 -3.91
CA GLY A 102 1.23 -25.77 -4.66
C GLY A 102 0.02 -25.98 -5.53
N VAL A 103 0.26 -26.21 -6.82
CA VAL A 103 -0.66 -26.72 -7.84
C VAL A 103 -1.88 -25.81 -8.16
N GLY A 104 -1.69 -24.84 -9.02
CA GLY A 104 -2.77 -24.33 -9.88
C GLY A 104 -3.85 -23.48 -9.21
N ASP A 105 -3.59 -22.95 -8.04
CA ASP A 105 -4.51 -22.02 -7.40
C ASP A 105 -4.00 -20.59 -7.58
N SER A 106 -4.66 -19.87 -8.48
CA SER A 106 -4.54 -18.42 -8.60
C SER A 106 -5.27 -17.72 -7.44
N THR A 107 -5.02 -18.17 -6.21
CA THR A 107 -5.46 -17.40 -5.06
C THR A 107 -4.62 -16.13 -5.05
N ALA A 108 -5.25 -15.03 -5.36
CA ALA A 108 -4.62 -13.73 -5.40
C ALA A 108 -3.85 -13.51 -4.09
N THR A 109 -2.56 -13.20 -4.22
CA THR A 109 -1.73 -12.86 -3.06
C THR A 109 -2.43 -11.76 -2.26
N GLN A 110 -2.57 -11.98 -0.97
CA GLN A 110 -3.24 -11.03 -0.09
C GLN A 110 -2.29 -9.91 0.30
N TRP A 111 -1.98 -9.02 -0.63
CA TRP A 111 -1.18 -7.85 -0.33
C TRP A 111 -1.83 -7.02 0.77
N GLN A 112 -1.05 -6.53 1.73
CA GLN A 112 -1.58 -5.92 2.94
C GLN A 112 -1.02 -4.52 3.22
N SER A 113 0.24 -4.28 3.01
CA SER A 113 0.85 -2.99 3.32
C SER A 113 2.05 -2.72 2.43
N ILE A 114 2.28 -1.45 2.11
CA ILE A 114 3.39 -0.99 1.29
C ILE A 114 4.19 0.08 2.02
N THR A 115 5.51 0.05 1.88
CA THR A 115 6.41 1.09 2.38
C THR A 115 7.51 1.42 1.36
N TYR A 116 8.23 2.51 1.60
CA TYR A 116 9.38 2.90 0.79
C TYR A 116 10.59 3.24 1.67
N GLY A 117 11.72 2.66 1.37
CA GLY A 117 12.99 2.91 2.04
C GLY A 117 14.17 2.42 1.20
N LYS A 118 15.39 2.88 1.48
CA LYS A 118 16.61 2.47 0.76
C LYS A 118 16.46 2.40 -0.77
N ASN A 119 15.74 3.36 -1.35
CA ASN A 119 15.47 3.46 -2.78
C ASN A 119 14.64 2.31 -3.38
N LYS A 120 13.87 1.58 -2.57
CA LYS A 120 12.94 0.56 -3.04
C LYS A 120 11.59 0.61 -2.32
N PHE A 121 10.57 0.23 -3.02
CA PHE A 121 9.26 -0.12 -2.47
C PHE A 121 9.35 -1.54 -1.90
N VAL A 122 8.67 -1.78 -0.81
CA VAL A 122 8.50 -3.09 -0.19
C VAL A 122 7.01 -3.27 0.11
N VAL A 123 6.44 -4.35 -0.40
CA VAL A 123 5.04 -4.75 -0.16
C VAL A 123 5.06 -6.08 0.55
N LEU A 124 4.25 -6.23 1.59
CA LEU A 124 4.07 -7.50 2.27
C LEU A 124 2.67 -8.08 2.05
N SER A 125 2.61 -9.41 2.01
CA SER A 125 1.37 -10.19 2.06
C SER A 125 1.00 -10.54 3.49
N ASN A 126 -0.30 -10.69 3.78
CA ASN A 126 -0.74 -11.02 5.13
C ASN A 126 -0.74 -12.52 5.44
N ALA A 127 -0.78 -13.41 4.45
CA ALA A 127 -1.03 -14.84 4.68
C ALA A 127 0.09 -15.79 4.24
N ASP A 128 0.95 -15.39 3.31
CA ASP A 128 1.78 -16.32 2.54
C ASP A 128 3.28 -16.14 2.76
N ASN A 129 3.71 -15.39 3.78
CA ASN A 129 5.12 -15.03 4.01
C ASN A 129 5.82 -14.41 2.80
N VAL A 130 5.05 -13.86 1.88
CA VAL A 130 5.53 -13.30 0.62
C VAL A 130 5.74 -11.80 0.78
N ILE A 131 6.83 -11.33 0.23
CA ILE A 131 7.08 -9.91 0.00
C ILE A 131 7.37 -9.66 -1.48
N ALA A 132 7.14 -8.45 -1.91
CA ALA A 132 7.62 -7.97 -3.20
C ALA A 132 8.41 -6.69 -3.04
N THR A 133 9.50 -6.54 -3.79
CA THR A 133 10.29 -5.30 -3.80
C THR A 133 10.42 -4.75 -5.21
N SER A 134 10.49 -3.42 -5.30
CA SER A 134 10.72 -2.74 -6.58
C SER A 134 11.48 -1.44 -6.38
N PRO A 135 12.46 -1.11 -7.23
CA PRO A 135 13.13 0.18 -7.20
C PRO A 135 12.25 1.33 -7.73
N THR A 136 11.22 1.03 -8.53
CA THR A 136 10.46 2.06 -9.27
C THR A 136 8.94 1.94 -9.17
N ALA A 137 8.41 0.80 -8.70
CA ALA A 137 7.01 0.40 -8.79
C ALA A 137 6.46 0.43 -10.24
N GLY A 138 7.33 0.33 -11.25
CA GLY A 138 6.93 0.26 -12.66
C GLY A 138 6.66 -1.17 -13.11
N THR A 139 6.02 -1.32 -14.26
CA THR A 139 5.77 -2.64 -14.88
C THR A 139 7.07 -3.44 -15.01
N GLY A 140 7.03 -4.70 -14.57
CA GLY A 140 8.18 -5.61 -14.67
C GLY A 140 9.37 -5.27 -13.76
N SER A 141 9.21 -4.32 -12.83
CA SER A 141 10.28 -3.93 -11.90
C SER A 141 10.17 -4.61 -10.52
N TRP A 142 9.13 -5.38 -10.29
CA TRP A 142 8.93 -6.09 -9.03
C TRP A 142 9.63 -7.44 -9.02
N THR A 143 10.27 -7.75 -7.91
CA THR A 143 10.80 -9.08 -7.57
C THR A 143 10.02 -9.60 -6.38
N VAL A 144 9.49 -10.81 -6.51
CA VAL A 144 8.76 -11.52 -5.46
C VAL A 144 9.73 -12.44 -4.72
N TYR A 145 9.62 -12.45 -3.39
CA TYR A 145 10.36 -13.32 -2.49
C TYR A 145 9.36 -14.15 -1.69
N GLU A 146 9.33 -15.42 -1.96
CA GLU A 146 8.52 -16.41 -1.28
C GLU A 146 9.23 -16.88 -0.02
N ASP A 147 8.49 -17.23 1.02
CA ASP A 147 9.05 -17.63 2.33
C ASP A 147 10.04 -16.61 2.93
N ALA A 148 9.87 -15.34 2.58
CA ALA A 148 10.78 -14.28 3.00
C ALA A 148 10.63 -13.88 4.47
N LEU A 149 9.42 -13.95 5.00
CA LEU A 149 9.12 -13.63 6.39
C LEU A 149 9.31 -14.86 7.28
N PRO A 150 9.78 -14.72 8.54
CA PRO A 150 10.28 -15.83 9.33
C PRO A 150 9.22 -16.83 9.79
N VAL A 151 7.96 -16.41 9.83
CA VAL A 151 6.83 -17.24 10.25
C VAL A 151 5.58 -16.93 9.44
N VAL A 152 4.73 -17.94 9.22
CA VAL A 152 3.40 -17.76 8.64
C VAL A 152 2.48 -17.17 9.69
N THR A 153 2.02 -15.94 9.46
CA THR A 153 1.09 -15.22 10.36
C THR A 153 0.35 -14.13 9.59
N ASP A 154 -0.67 -13.53 10.22
CA ASP A 154 -1.38 -12.37 9.67
C ASP A 154 -0.50 -11.11 9.75
N TRP A 155 0.42 -10.95 8.82
CA TRP A 155 1.23 -9.74 8.71
C TRP A 155 0.35 -8.55 8.35
N GLN A 156 0.41 -7.47 9.15
CA GLN A 156 -0.53 -6.36 9.06
C GLN A 156 0.08 -5.10 8.46
N SER A 157 1.30 -4.78 8.81
CA SER A 157 1.90 -3.51 8.42
C SER A 157 3.41 -3.63 8.27
N VAL A 158 3.97 -2.87 7.35
CA VAL A 158 5.41 -2.69 7.17
C VAL A 158 5.75 -1.20 7.17
N ALA A 159 6.82 -0.85 7.86
CA ALA A 159 7.33 0.51 7.88
C ALA A 159 8.86 0.52 7.70
N TYR A 160 9.39 1.62 7.16
CA TYR A 160 10.82 1.86 7.08
C TYR A 160 11.23 3.04 7.96
N GLY A 161 12.23 2.82 8.77
CA GLY A 161 12.82 3.85 9.62
C GLY A 161 14.13 3.37 10.24
N ASN A 162 14.99 4.30 10.69
CA ASN A 162 16.27 3.95 11.31
C ASN A 162 17.09 2.91 10.51
N ASN A 163 17.09 3.04 9.19
CA ASN A 163 17.86 2.20 8.26
C ASN A 163 17.44 0.71 8.23
N ARG A 164 16.20 0.40 8.59
CA ARG A 164 15.63 -0.94 8.54
C ARG A 164 14.14 -0.93 8.21
N TYR A 165 13.65 -2.02 7.65
CA TYR A 165 12.24 -2.32 7.54
C TYR A 165 11.81 -3.08 8.78
N VAL A 166 10.57 -2.87 9.22
CA VAL A 166 9.95 -3.60 10.34
C VAL A 166 8.54 -3.98 9.91
N ALA A 167 8.21 -5.25 10.05
CA ALA A 167 6.87 -5.78 9.86
C ALA A 167 6.30 -6.24 11.19
N ILE A 168 4.98 -6.08 11.36
CA ILE A 168 4.25 -6.50 12.55
C ILE A 168 3.04 -7.36 12.17
N SER A 169 2.75 -8.35 13.01
CA SER A 169 1.56 -9.19 12.90
C SER A 169 0.36 -8.57 13.59
N ARG A 170 -0.84 -8.93 13.14
CA ARG A 170 -2.12 -8.50 13.74
C ARG A 170 -2.61 -9.44 14.86
N THR A 171 -2.40 -10.74 14.69
CA THR A 171 -3.06 -11.76 15.54
C THR A 171 -2.18 -12.35 16.63
N ASN A 172 -0.88 -12.10 16.59
CA ASN A 172 0.07 -12.58 17.59
C ASN A 172 1.12 -11.50 17.92
N SER A 173 2.08 -11.82 18.76
CA SER A 173 3.15 -10.91 19.19
C SER A 173 4.37 -10.90 18.29
N GLU A 174 4.24 -11.36 17.04
CA GLU A 174 5.34 -11.46 16.10
C GLU A 174 5.67 -10.11 15.46
N ALA A 175 6.96 -9.86 15.35
CA ALA A 175 7.53 -8.78 14.56
C ALA A 175 8.78 -9.29 13.86
N ALA A 176 9.01 -8.80 12.66
CA ALA A 176 10.20 -9.12 11.87
C ALA A 176 10.88 -7.83 11.40
N TYR A 177 12.17 -7.89 11.16
CA TYR A 177 12.90 -6.77 10.58
C TYR A 177 13.83 -7.22 9.45
N SER A 178 14.15 -6.28 8.58
CA SER A 178 15.08 -6.48 7.47
C SER A 178 15.93 -5.23 7.25
N PHE A 179 17.18 -5.41 6.85
CA PHE A 179 18.05 -4.31 6.44
C PHE A 179 18.00 -4.01 4.95
N ASP A 180 17.53 -4.94 4.14
CA ASP A 180 17.51 -4.85 2.67
C ASP A 180 16.09 -4.91 2.09
N GLY A 181 15.09 -5.31 2.90
CA GLY A 181 13.72 -5.52 2.48
C GLY A 181 13.50 -6.86 1.77
N GLU A 182 14.49 -7.74 1.75
CA GLU A 182 14.49 -9.01 1.03
C GLU A 182 14.71 -10.20 1.98
N THR A 183 15.61 -10.03 2.92
CA THR A 183 15.91 -11.03 3.97
C THR A 183 15.39 -10.53 5.32
N TRP A 184 14.57 -11.32 5.96
CA TRP A 184 13.88 -10.94 7.20
C TRP A 184 14.23 -11.85 8.37
#